data_fe3c3e81b38a59e38e338d4addc38e1f
#
_entry.id   fe3c3e81b38a59e38e338d4addc38e1f
#
_cell.length_a   1.000
_cell.length_b   1.000
_cell.length_c   1.000
_cell.angle_alpha   90.00
_cell.angle_beta   90.00
_cell.angle_gamma   90.00
#
_symmetry.space_group_name_H-M   'P 1'
#
loop_
_entity.id
_entity.type
_entity.pdbx_description
1 polymer ?
#
loop_
_entity_poly.entity_id
_entity_poly.type
_entity_poly.pdbx_seq_one_letter_code
_entity_poly.pdbx_strand_id
1 'polypeptide(L)'
;RGLGDGYKRQVCIRDNVRSSIKQTVETMNRAGVQVVMVTGDRKETAVAIAKEAGIVTGENDLVLTHDELSALSDQELKQQLPHLKVVSRALPMDKKRLIEVAQELDMVAGMTGDGVNDSPALKSADVGFSMGDGTEVAREASDIVILNNSLTSIETVSYTHLRAHET
;
A
#
# COMPACT_ATOMS: atom_id res chain seq x y z
N ARG A 1 35.01 21.00 33.26
CA ARG A 1 33.62 21.35 33.66
C ARG A 1 32.74 20.90 32.54
N GLY A 2 32.01 19.80 32.79
CA GLY A 2 31.24 19.09 31.82
C GLY A 2 30.09 19.91 31.26
N LEU A 3 29.97 19.91 29.95
CA LEU A 3 28.75 20.25 29.24
C LEU A 3 27.90 18.99 29.20
N GLY A 4 26.77 19.02 29.93
CA GLY A 4 25.85 17.92 29.96
C GLY A 4 25.30 17.63 28.57
N ASP A 5 25.43 16.39 28.14
CA ASP A 5 24.73 15.84 27.02
C ASP A 5 23.23 15.91 27.30
N GLY A 6 22.59 16.93 26.75
CA GLY A 6 21.15 17.02 26.70
C GLY A 6 20.62 15.90 25.81
N TYR A 7 20.25 14.78 26.39
CA TYR A 7 19.44 13.76 25.72
C TYR A 7 18.15 14.42 25.21
N LYS A 8 18.12 14.79 23.96
CA LYS A 8 16.88 15.12 23.26
C LYS A 8 16.07 13.83 23.20
N ARG A 9 15.18 13.61 24.18
CA ARG A 9 14.15 12.60 24.09
C ARG A 9 13.23 13.00 22.94
N GLN A 10 13.46 12.42 21.76
CA GLN A 10 12.47 12.44 20.69
C GLN A 10 11.28 11.60 21.14
N VAL A 11 10.17 12.25 21.50
CA VAL A 11 8.89 11.57 21.67
C VAL A 11 8.34 11.35 20.27
N CYS A 12 8.43 10.14 19.76
CA CYS A 12 7.78 9.75 18.52
C CYS A 12 6.31 9.44 18.86
N ILE A 13 5.40 10.33 18.50
CA ILE A 13 3.96 10.06 18.54
C ILE A 13 3.64 9.36 17.23
N ARG A 14 3.19 8.11 17.32
CA ARG A 14 2.79 7.32 16.16
C ARG A 14 1.54 6.53 16.52
N ASP A 15 0.59 6.46 15.60
CA ASP A 15 -0.51 5.54 15.71
C ASP A 15 -0.01 4.10 15.53
N ASN A 16 -0.42 3.23 16.43
CA ASN A 16 -0.06 1.82 16.34
C ASN A 16 -0.83 1.17 15.17
N VAL A 17 -0.12 0.33 14.43
CA VAL A 17 -0.76 -0.54 13.43
C VAL A 17 -1.78 -1.44 14.14
N ARG A 18 -3.01 -1.46 13.66
CA ARG A 18 -4.06 -2.31 14.24
C ARG A 18 -3.61 -3.77 14.18
N SER A 19 -3.76 -4.51 15.27
CA SER A 19 -3.32 -5.92 15.38
C SER A 19 -3.91 -6.82 14.29
N SER A 20 -5.09 -6.49 13.77
CA SER A 20 -5.74 -7.21 12.67
C SER A 20 -5.02 -7.06 11.32
N ILE A 21 -4.24 -5.98 11.11
CA ILE A 21 -3.58 -5.72 9.82
C ILE A 21 -2.56 -6.79 9.48
N LYS A 22 -1.73 -7.20 10.44
CA LYS A 22 -0.72 -8.22 10.21
C LYS A 22 -1.35 -9.55 9.78
N GLN A 23 -2.40 -9.96 10.46
CA GLN A 23 -3.12 -11.19 10.13
C GLN A 23 -3.77 -11.10 8.73
N THR A 24 -4.37 -9.96 8.39
CA THR A 24 -4.94 -9.70 7.06
C THR A 24 -3.87 -9.79 5.97
N VAL A 25 -2.71 -9.14 6.16
CA VAL A 25 -1.60 -9.19 5.19
C VAL A 25 -1.08 -10.62 5.03
N GLU A 26 -0.94 -11.38 6.12
CA GLU A 26 -0.53 -12.79 6.08
C GLU A 26 -1.53 -13.65 5.29
N THR A 27 -2.83 -13.43 5.47
CA THR A 27 -3.88 -14.15 4.74
C THR A 27 -3.87 -13.80 3.26
N MET A 28 -3.75 -12.50 2.92
CA MET A 28 -3.63 -12.04 1.54
C MET A 28 -2.41 -12.66 0.84
N ASN A 29 -1.24 -12.63 1.48
CA ASN A 29 -0.03 -13.24 0.93
C ASN A 29 -0.19 -14.75 0.70
N ARG A 30 -0.87 -15.47 1.61
CA ARG A 30 -1.18 -16.91 1.44
C ARG A 30 -2.16 -17.16 0.29
N ALA A 31 -3.03 -16.22 0.00
CA ALA A 31 -3.94 -16.27 -1.14
C ALA A 31 -3.28 -15.84 -2.47
N GLY A 32 -1.98 -15.56 -2.47
CA GLY A 32 -1.25 -15.12 -3.67
C GLY A 32 -1.42 -13.63 -3.99
N VAL A 33 -2.03 -12.86 -3.10
CA VAL A 33 -2.20 -11.41 -3.26
C VAL A 33 -0.96 -10.68 -2.73
N GLN A 34 -0.26 -9.97 -3.59
CA GLN A 34 0.84 -9.12 -3.19
C GLN A 34 0.31 -7.82 -2.58
N VAL A 35 0.72 -7.52 -1.35
CA VAL A 35 0.39 -6.26 -0.68
C VAL A 35 1.55 -5.28 -0.81
N VAL A 36 1.27 -4.09 -1.37
CA VAL A 36 2.24 -3.00 -1.52
C VAL A 36 1.73 -1.77 -0.78
N MET A 37 2.57 -1.21 0.09
CA MET A 37 2.26 0.04 0.79
C MET A 37 2.80 1.23 0.01
N VAL A 38 1.92 2.16 -0.36
CA VAL A 38 2.29 3.40 -1.07
C VAL A 38 1.88 4.58 -0.20
N THR A 39 2.87 5.34 0.30
CA THR A 39 2.65 6.41 1.26
C THR A 39 3.51 7.65 0.97
N GLY A 40 3.01 8.83 1.32
CA GLY A 40 3.76 10.08 1.31
C GLY A 40 4.80 10.21 2.45
N ASP A 41 4.81 9.27 3.40
CA ASP A 41 5.71 9.30 4.55
C ASP A 41 7.18 9.11 4.16
N ARG A 42 8.08 9.45 5.10
CA ARG A 42 9.51 9.21 4.95
C ARG A 42 9.81 7.71 4.94
N LYS A 43 10.90 7.33 4.24
CA LYS A 43 11.31 5.92 4.05
C LYS A 43 11.43 5.18 5.38
N GLU A 44 12.03 5.80 6.39
CA GLU A 44 12.25 5.19 7.70
C GLU A 44 10.92 4.87 8.41
N THR A 45 9.97 5.81 8.35
CA THR A 45 8.63 5.64 8.93
C THR A 45 7.85 4.57 8.17
N ALA A 46 7.84 4.65 6.85
CA ALA A 46 7.16 3.69 5.97
C ALA A 46 7.67 2.26 6.19
N VAL A 47 9.00 2.07 6.26
CA VAL A 47 9.60 0.76 6.53
C VAL A 47 9.22 0.24 7.91
N ALA A 48 9.23 1.08 8.94
CA ALA A 48 8.85 0.68 10.30
C ALA A 48 7.39 0.18 10.35
N ILE A 49 6.47 0.93 9.73
CA ILE A 49 5.05 0.56 9.64
C ILE A 49 4.87 -0.73 8.82
N ALA A 50 5.54 -0.85 7.67
CA ALA A 50 5.44 -2.02 6.80
C ALA A 50 5.97 -3.30 7.47
N LYS A 51 7.03 -3.21 8.27
CA LYS A 51 7.53 -4.33 9.08
C LYS A 51 6.52 -4.73 10.16
N GLU A 52 5.95 -3.77 10.86
CA GLU A 52 4.94 -4.03 11.89
C GLU A 52 3.67 -4.67 11.30
N ALA A 53 3.27 -4.20 10.11
CA ALA A 53 2.14 -4.75 9.37
C ALA A 53 2.42 -6.11 8.69
N GLY A 54 3.66 -6.60 8.70
CA GLY A 54 4.04 -7.85 8.03
C GLY A 54 4.10 -7.77 6.50
N ILE A 55 4.15 -6.56 5.93
CA ILE A 55 4.31 -6.32 4.49
C ILE A 55 5.78 -6.55 4.08
N VAL A 56 6.71 -6.04 4.89
CA VAL A 56 8.15 -6.25 4.74
C VAL A 56 8.58 -7.34 5.72
N THR A 57 9.06 -8.46 5.21
CA THR A 57 9.40 -9.66 6.00
C THR A 57 10.79 -10.22 5.70
N GLY A 58 11.38 -9.88 4.56
CA GLY A 58 12.65 -10.44 4.09
C GLY A 58 13.66 -9.39 3.61
N GLU A 59 14.89 -9.85 3.39
CA GLU A 59 15.98 -9.02 2.88
C GLU A 59 15.82 -8.68 1.38
N ASN A 60 15.06 -9.50 0.65
CA ASN A 60 14.78 -9.31 -0.77
C ASN A 60 13.57 -8.40 -1.04
N ASP A 61 12.91 -7.92 0.03
CA ASP A 61 11.77 -7.03 -0.09
C ASP A 61 12.22 -5.64 -0.55
N LEU A 62 11.73 -5.21 -1.70
CA LEU A 62 12.12 -3.95 -2.31
C LEU A 62 11.33 -2.78 -1.69
N VAL A 63 12.07 -1.76 -1.28
CA VAL A 63 11.54 -0.50 -0.75
C VAL A 63 12.12 0.65 -1.56
N LEU A 64 11.26 1.38 -2.25
CA LEU A 64 11.63 2.51 -3.08
C LEU A 64 11.11 3.84 -2.49
N THR A 65 11.81 4.91 -2.77
CA THR A 65 11.28 6.28 -2.67
C THR A 65 10.66 6.70 -4.01
N HIS A 66 9.94 7.83 -4.02
CA HIS A 66 9.50 8.46 -5.26
C HIS A 66 10.66 8.65 -6.26
N ASP A 67 11.79 9.20 -5.79
CA ASP A 67 12.93 9.48 -6.65
C ASP A 67 13.52 8.19 -7.26
N GLU A 68 13.68 7.14 -6.44
CA GLU A 68 14.15 5.82 -6.88
C GLU A 68 13.17 5.19 -7.88
N LEU A 69 11.86 5.29 -7.63
CA LEU A 69 10.81 4.79 -8.53
C LEU A 69 10.80 5.55 -9.86
N SER A 70 10.96 6.88 -9.81
CA SER A 70 10.94 7.74 -11.00
C SER A 70 12.17 7.55 -11.87
N ALA A 71 13.29 7.12 -11.31
CA ALA A 71 14.52 6.82 -12.05
C ALA A 71 14.43 5.51 -12.85
N LEU A 72 13.51 4.61 -12.52
CA LEU A 72 13.29 3.36 -13.24
C LEU A 72 12.49 3.59 -14.52
N SER A 73 12.89 2.95 -15.61
CA SER A 73 12.04 2.77 -16.77
C SER A 73 10.89 1.80 -16.45
N ASP A 74 9.83 1.81 -17.24
CA ASP A 74 8.71 0.88 -17.02
C ASP A 74 9.14 -0.58 -17.18
N GLN A 75 10.12 -0.85 -18.03
CA GLN A 75 10.67 -2.21 -18.19
C GLN A 75 11.43 -2.69 -16.95
N GLU A 76 12.24 -1.81 -16.34
CA GLU A 76 12.92 -2.10 -15.08
C GLU A 76 11.93 -2.25 -13.92
N LEU A 77 10.92 -1.37 -13.89
CA LEU A 77 9.87 -1.45 -12.88
C LEU A 77 9.08 -2.76 -12.97
N LYS A 78 8.74 -3.23 -14.18
CA LYS A 78 8.11 -4.54 -14.39
C LYS A 78 8.92 -5.69 -13.81
N GLN A 79 10.24 -5.66 -13.93
CA GLN A 79 11.12 -6.70 -13.37
C GLN A 79 11.18 -6.65 -11.85
N GLN A 80 11.06 -5.46 -11.27
CA GLN A 80 11.16 -5.25 -9.82
C GLN A 80 9.82 -5.34 -9.10
N LEU A 81 8.70 -5.15 -9.81
CA LEU A 81 7.36 -5.11 -9.24
C LEU A 81 7.01 -6.32 -8.37
N PRO A 82 7.37 -7.58 -8.72
CA PRO A 82 7.09 -8.74 -7.87
C PRO A 82 7.75 -8.69 -6.49
N HIS A 83 8.83 -7.94 -6.33
CA HIS A 83 9.55 -7.78 -5.07
C HIS A 83 9.22 -6.49 -4.34
N LEU A 84 8.46 -5.59 -4.98
CA LEU A 84 8.10 -4.29 -4.42
C LEU A 84 7.15 -4.46 -3.24
N LYS A 85 7.50 -3.88 -2.10
CA LYS A 85 6.71 -3.91 -0.86
C LYS A 85 6.31 -2.51 -0.38
N VAL A 86 7.15 -1.51 -0.59
CA VAL A 86 6.89 -0.16 -0.12
C VAL A 86 7.35 0.87 -1.14
N VAL A 87 6.49 1.87 -1.39
CA VAL A 87 6.89 3.13 -2.02
C VAL A 87 6.64 4.25 -1.02
N SER A 88 7.71 4.93 -0.63
CA SER A 88 7.72 6.04 0.32
C SER A 88 7.89 7.38 -0.39
N ARG A 89 7.46 8.48 0.24
CA ARG A 89 7.40 9.83 -0.37
C ARG A 89 6.66 9.84 -1.70
N ALA A 90 5.72 8.91 -1.85
CA ALA A 90 4.98 8.72 -3.09
C ALA A 90 4.13 9.94 -3.43
N LEU A 91 4.09 10.26 -4.70
CA LEU A 91 3.16 11.23 -5.28
C LEU A 91 1.91 10.51 -5.84
N PRO A 92 0.80 11.22 -6.05
CA PRO A 92 -0.41 10.62 -6.61
C PRO A 92 -0.17 9.90 -7.95
N MET A 93 0.74 10.42 -8.79
CA MET A 93 1.10 9.83 -10.07
C MET A 93 1.81 8.48 -9.95
N ASP A 94 2.55 8.26 -8.86
CA ASP A 94 3.25 6.97 -8.63
C ASP A 94 2.25 5.83 -8.43
N LYS A 95 1.17 6.10 -7.69
CA LYS A 95 0.10 5.13 -7.47
C LYS A 95 -0.53 4.68 -8.79
N LYS A 96 -0.84 5.63 -9.66
CA LYS A 96 -1.38 5.35 -10.99
C LYS A 96 -0.40 4.57 -11.85
N ARG A 97 0.87 4.99 -11.90
CA ARG A 97 1.92 4.30 -12.66
C ARG A 97 2.12 2.85 -12.22
N LEU A 98 2.11 2.58 -10.92
CA LEU A 98 2.22 1.22 -10.39
C LEU A 98 1.06 0.32 -10.84
N ILE A 99 -0.15 0.85 -10.86
CA ILE A 99 -1.34 0.14 -11.34
C ILE A 99 -1.20 -0.17 -12.84
N GLU A 100 -0.85 0.83 -13.66
CA GLU A 100 -0.68 0.67 -15.10
C GLU A 100 0.39 -0.38 -15.44
N VAL A 101 1.53 -0.35 -14.74
CA VAL A 101 2.61 -1.33 -14.92
C VAL A 101 2.20 -2.73 -14.48
N ALA A 102 1.42 -2.86 -13.39
CA ALA A 102 0.90 -4.15 -12.94
C ALA A 102 -0.07 -4.75 -14.00
N GLN A 103 -0.97 -3.92 -14.54
CA GLN A 103 -1.92 -4.32 -15.59
C GLN A 103 -1.20 -4.74 -16.89
N GLU A 104 -0.09 -4.08 -17.26
CA GLU A 104 0.73 -4.49 -18.40
C GLU A 104 1.46 -5.84 -18.18
N LEU A 105 1.49 -6.34 -16.94
CA LEU A 105 1.98 -7.68 -16.59
C LEU A 105 0.82 -8.70 -16.46
N ASP A 106 -0.38 -8.37 -16.92
CA ASP A 106 -1.60 -9.17 -16.77
C ASP A 106 -1.96 -9.45 -15.29
N MET A 107 -1.52 -8.59 -14.37
CA MET A 107 -1.89 -8.67 -12.94
C MET A 107 -3.17 -7.88 -12.70
N VAL A 108 -4.06 -8.44 -11.88
CA VAL A 108 -5.24 -7.70 -11.38
C VAL A 108 -4.81 -6.76 -10.25
N ALA A 109 -4.95 -5.48 -10.47
CA ALA A 109 -4.54 -4.45 -9.53
C ALA A 109 -5.72 -3.91 -8.71
N GLY A 110 -5.68 -4.12 -7.40
CA GLY A 110 -6.58 -3.47 -6.44
C GLY A 110 -5.93 -2.23 -5.82
N MET A 111 -6.70 -1.17 -5.63
CA MET A 111 -6.24 0.06 -5.00
C MET A 111 -7.15 0.46 -3.84
N THR A 112 -6.55 0.82 -2.70
CA THR A 112 -7.27 1.44 -1.60
C THR A 112 -6.88 2.91 -1.47
N GLY A 113 -7.85 3.79 -1.22
CA GLY A 113 -7.63 5.21 -0.98
C GLY A 113 -8.77 5.86 -0.22
N ASP A 114 -8.50 6.96 0.44
CA ASP A 114 -9.45 7.72 1.26
C ASP A 114 -9.50 9.22 0.91
N GLY A 115 -8.52 9.70 0.15
CA GLY A 115 -8.36 11.10 -0.20
C GLY A 115 -8.67 11.43 -1.66
N VAL A 116 -8.86 12.72 -1.93
CA VAL A 116 -9.06 13.26 -3.29
C VAL A 116 -7.90 12.90 -4.21
N ASN A 117 -6.68 12.89 -3.67
CA ASN A 117 -5.45 12.61 -4.41
C ASN A 117 -5.37 11.15 -4.91
N ASP A 118 -6.15 10.25 -4.32
CA ASP A 118 -6.18 8.83 -4.68
C ASP A 118 -7.16 8.54 -5.83
N SER A 119 -8.07 9.45 -6.12
CA SER A 119 -9.14 9.24 -7.11
C SER A 119 -8.64 8.84 -8.50
N PRO A 120 -7.55 9.40 -9.07
CA PRO A 120 -7.03 8.94 -10.36
C PRO A 120 -6.54 7.49 -10.33
N ALA A 121 -5.89 7.07 -9.22
CA ALA A 121 -5.41 5.71 -9.03
C ALA A 121 -6.57 4.73 -8.78
N LEU A 122 -7.56 5.12 -7.99
CA LEU A 122 -8.78 4.33 -7.76
C LEU A 122 -9.52 4.02 -9.06
N LYS A 123 -9.66 5.02 -9.94
CA LYS A 123 -10.30 4.86 -11.26
C LYS A 123 -9.48 4.03 -12.25
N SER A 124 -8.16 3.99 -12.11
CA SER A 124 -7.27 3.23 -12.99
C SER A 124 -7.11 1.79 -12.55
N ALA A 125 -7.41 1.46 -11.30
CA ALA A 125 -7.33 0.10 -10.78
C ALA A 125 -8.42 -0.79 -11.38
N ASP A 126 -8.19 -2.11 -11.40
CA ASP A 126 -9.21 -3.08 -11.79
C ASP A 126 -10.30 -3.16 -10.73
N VAL A 127 -9.94 -2.91 -9.45
CA VAL A 127 -10.89 -2.75 -8.34
C VAL A 127 -10.43 -1.64 -7.41
N GLY A 128 -11.18 -0.57 -7.34
CA GLY A 128 -10.96 0.55 -6.42
C GLY A 128 -11.75 0.36 -5.12
N PHE A 129 -11.09 0.47 -3.97
CA PHE A 129 -11.70 0.41 -2.64
C PHE A 129 -11.57 1.77 -1.96
N SER A 130 -12.66 2.30 -1.41
CA SER A 130 -12.62 3.45 -0.50
C SER A 130 -13.13 3.08 0.89
N MET A 131 -12.67 3.82 1.89
CA MET A 131 -13.21 3.68 3.25
C MET A 131 -14.47 4.52 3.40
N GLY A 132 -15.39 4.10 4.28
CA GLY A 132 -16.67 4.77 4.46
C GLY A 132 -16.55 6.20 5.01
N ASP A 133 -15.47 6.49 5.76
CA ASP A 133 -15.09 7.82 6.25
C ASP A 133 -14.17 8.59 5.26
N GLY A 134 -13.84 8.00 4.13
CA GLY A 134 -13.11 8.67 3.06
C GLY A 134 -13.89 9.84 2.43
N THR A 135 -13.19 10.66 1.67
CA THR A 135 -13.80 11.79 0.97
C THR A 135 -14.88 11.32 -0.04
N GLU A 136 -15.87 12.16 -0.29
CA GLU A 136 -16.93 11.87 -1.29
C GLU A 136 -16.31 11.57 -2.67
N VAL A 137 -15.30 12.32 -3.06
CA VAL A 137 -14.57 12.13 -4.33
C VAL A 137 -13.90 10.75 -4.41
N ALA A 138 -13.30 10.26 -3.31
CA ALA A 138 -12.70 8.93 -3.27
C ALA A 138 -13.78 7.85 -3.35
N ARG A 139 -14.91 8.03 -2.65
CA ARG A 139 -16.04 7.08 -2.71
C ARG A 139 -16.68 7.01 -4.10
N GLU A 140 -16.84 8.12 -4.77
CA GLU A 140 -17.35 8.17 -6.16
C GLU A 140 -16.36 7.58 -7.18
N ALA A 141 -15.06 7.60 -6.87
CA ALA A 141 -14.03 7.06 -7.73
C ALA A 141 -13.79 5.56 -7.53
N SER A 142 -14.38 4.96 -6.48
CA SER A 142 -14.17 3.55 -6.11
C SER A 142 -15.34 2.67 -6.57
N ASP A 143 -15.03 1.39 -6.80
CA ASP A 143 -16.04 0.37 -7.13
C ASP A 143 -16.72 -0.18 -5.87
N ILE A 144 -16.00 -0.20 -4.77
CA ILE A 144 -16.44 -0.77 -3.48
C ILE A 144 -16.16 0.21 -2.34
N VAL A 145 -17.17 0.49 -1.51
CA VAL A 145 -17.04 1.30 -0.31
C VAL A 145 -17.09 0.39 0.93
N ILE A 146 -16.05 0.45 1.76
CA ILE A 146 -15.90 -0.36 2.98
C ILE A 146 -16.42 0.44 4.18
N LEU A 147 -17.65 0.16 4.60
CA LEU A 147 -18.34 0.94 5.63
C LEU A 147 -17.73 0.83 7.02
N ASN A 148 -17.09 -0.28 7.35
CA ASN A 148 -16.50 -0.52 8.68
C ASN A 148 -15.01 -0.10 8.78
N ASN A 149 -14.46 0.52 7.73
CA ASN A 149 -13.08 0.99 7.66
C ASN A 149 -12.05 -0.07 8.06
N SER A 150 -12.32 -1.34 7.70
CA SER A 150 -11.46 -2.48 8.03
C SER A 150 -10.87 -3.14 6.78
N LEU A 151 -9.56 -3.29 6.74
CA LEU A 151 -8.87 -4.02 5.68
C LEU A 151 -9.27 -5.51 5.62
N THR A 152 -9.76 -6.10 6.73
CA THR A 152 -10.32 -7.46 6.73
C THR A 152 -11.52 -7.61 5.80
N SER A 153 -12.22 -6.54 5.51
CA SER A 153 -13.32 -6.57 4.53
C SER A 153 -12.81 -6.69 3.10
N ILE A 154 -11.65 -6.10 2.78
CA ILE A 154 -10.97 -6.27 1.49
C ILE A 154 -10.52 -7.71 1.32
N GLU A 155 -9.95 -8.33 2.36
CA GLU A 155 -9.59 -9.74 2.38
C GLU A 155 -10.79 -10.63 2.01
N THR A 156 -11.94 -10.39 2.62
CA THR A 156 -13.16 -11.17 2.37
C THR A 156 -13.64 -11.04 0.92
N VAL A 157 -13.64 -9.83 0.36
CA VAL A 157 -14.06 -9.57 -1.03
C VAL A 157 -13.09 -10.23 -2.01
N SER A 158 -11.77 -10.03 -1.82
CA SER A 158 -10.73 -10.61 -2.68
C SER A 158 -10.79 -12.14 -2.69
N TYR A 159 -10.98 -12.77 -1.53
CA TYR A 159 -11.08 -14.23 -1.41
C TYR A 159 -12.32 -14.79 -2.09
N THR A 160 -13.46 -14.11 -1.99
CA THR A 160 -14.71 -14.53 -2.62
C THR A 160 -14.64 -14.42 -4.14
N HIS A 161 -13.98 -13.39 -4.65
CA HIS A 161 -13.87 -13.16 -6.10
C HIS A 161 -12.88 -14.12 -6.77
N LEU A 162 -11.73 -14.40 -6.15
CA LEU A 162 -10.76 -15.37 -6.65
C LEU A 162 -11.33 -16.78 -6.74
N ARG A 163 -12.15 -17.22 -5.77
CA ARG A 163 -12.82 -18.53 -5.81
C ARG A 163 -13.89 -18.64 -6.88
N ALA A 164 -14.53 -17.55 -7.26
CA ALA A 164 -15.57 -17.57 -8.30
C ALA A 164 -15.02 -17.85 -9.72
N HIS A 165 -13.72 -17.64 -9.92
CA HIS A 165 -13.03 -17.90 -11.19
C HIS A 165 -12.40 -19.31 -11.30
N GLU A 166 -12.35 -20.08 -10.21
CA GLU A 166 -11.83 -21.47 -10.20
C GLU A 166 -12.90 -22.54 -10.43
N THR A 167 -14.13 -22.16 -10.61
CA THR A 167 -15.26 -23.04 -10.95
C THR A 167 -15.79 -22.75 -12.34
#